data_9e2cf35c52952093c3545b01a656c01f
#
_entry.id   9e2cf35c52952093c3545b01a656c01f
#
_cell.length_a   1.000
_cell.length_b   1.000
_cell.length_c   1.000
_cell.angle_alpha   90.00
_cell.angle_beta   90.00
_cell.angle_gamma   90.00
#
_symmetry.space_group_name_H-M   'P 1'
#
loop_
_entity.id
_entity.type
_entity.pdbx_description
1 polymer ?
#
loop_
_entity_poly.entity_id
_entity_poly.type
_entity_poly.pdbx_seq_one_letter_code
_entity_poly.pdbx_strand_id
1 'polypeptide(L)'
;YKYPNVLYTVKVSGAEMKAYMEWAAACWNQWKEGDVSISFNPQKPGYLHDHFIGLNYEVNLSKPAGERIENVTFQGKPLTDDMTLTLCVNDYRYTGLKNEGIISGEKEWESSASVRDMLVAYLAEHDPLEPAVDHNWKITGVDLQKDNPDRATLIELVNTGRLESPYSQSLNLDTYSEVLGMVDNVKVSDLDKTGTAASFVGADGAPYFRMRDLAYTFNGSKNQFNVSWADGKVAITTSTAYDGELFPLP
;
A
#
# COMPACT_ATOMS: atom_id res chain seq x y z
N TYR A 1 17.81 -1.22 14.37
CA TYR A 1 17.22 -2.40 15.03
C TYR A 1 17.02 -2.11 16.51
N LYS A 2 15.78 -1.95 16.96
CA LYS A 2 15.48 -1.44 18.31
C LYS A 2 15.65 -2.51 19.41
N TYR A 3 15.30 -3.75 19.11
CA TYR A 3 15.26 -4.84 20.09
C TYR A 3 16.45 -5.79 19.94
N PRO A 4 17.01 -6.31 21.04
CA PRO A 4 18.12 -7.25 21.01
C PRO A 4 17.63 -8.69 20.81
N ASN A 5 16.84 -8.93 19.75
CA ASN A 5 16.37 -10.27 19.42
C ASN A 5 17.53 -11.20 19.08
N VAL A 6 17.39 -12.48 19.38
CA VAL A 6 18.30 -13.55 19.01
C VAL A 6 17.69 -14.43 17.92
N LEU A 7 18.49 -15.22 17.20
CA LEU A 7 18.02 -16.17 16.21
C LEU A 7 17.81 -17.55 16.84
N TYR A 8 16.72 -18.17 16.45
CA TYR A 8 16.40 -19.56 16.76
C TYR A 8 16.38 -20.39 15.47
N THR A 9 16.75 -21.67 15.57
CA THR A 9 16.36 -22.66 14.58
C THR A 9 15.32 -23.59 15.16
N VAL A 10 14.35 -23.98 14.31
CA VAL A 10 13.27 -24.88 14.67
C VAL A 10 12.93 -25.78 13.48
N LYS A 11 12.59 -27.05 13.75
CA LYS A 11 12.06 -27.95 12.72
C LYS A 11 10.59 -27.63 12.47
N VAL A 12 10.25 -27.50 11.20
CA VAL A 12 8.89 -27.29 10.75
C VAL A 12 8.56 -28.23 9.60
N SER A 13 7.33 -28.66 9.50
CA SER A 13 6.84 -29.38 8.32
C SER A 13 6.61 -28.41 7.14
N GLY A 14 6.52 -28.95 5.92
CA GLY A 14 6.14 -28.14 4.78
C GLY A 14 4.74 -27.55 4.91
N ALA A 15 3.81 -28.26 5.57
CA ALA A 15 2.48 -27.75 5.90
C ALA A 15 2.54 -26.53 6.84
N GLU A 16 3.33 -26.60 7.92
CA GLU A 16 3.54 -25.48 8.85
C GLU A 16 4.23 -24.29 8.15
N MET A 17 5.18 -24.58 7.27
CA MET A 17 5.84 -23.52 6.50
C MET A 17 4.87 -22.78 5.59
N LYS A 18 4.00 -23.49 4.86
CA LYS A 18 2.94 -22.88 4.04
C LYS A 18 1.95 -22.09 4.89
N ALA A 19 1.54 -22.61 6.05
CA ALA A 19 0.67 -21.89 6.98
C ALA A 19 1.30 -20.59 7.47
N TYR A 20 2.59 -20.59 7.77
CA TYR A 20 3.33 -19.38 8.12
C TYR A 20 3.38 -18.38 6.97
N MET A 21 3.65 -18.85 5.75
CA MET A 21 3.67 -17.98 4.56
C MET A 21 2.30 -17.34 4.29
N GLU A 22 1.21 -18.11 4.44
CA GLU A 22 -0.16 -17.59 4.34
C GLU A 22 -0.47 -16.56 5.43
N TRP A 23 -0.04 -16.84 6.65
CA TRP A 23 -0.19 -15.90 7.76
C TRP A 23 0.52 -14.57 7.49
N ALA A 24 1.73 -14.59 6.95
CA ALA A 24 2.46 -13.40 6.55
C ALA A 24 1.78 -12.68 5.37
N ALA A 25 1.32 -13.42 4.36
CA ALA A 25 0.65 -12.88 3.19
C ALA A 25 -0.72 -12.25 3.49
N ALA A 26 -1.31 -12.51 4.66
CA ALA A 26 -2.56 -11.88 5.11
C ALA A 26 -2.42 -10.38 5.43
N CYS A 27 -1.19 -9.82 5.35
CA CYS A 27 -0.96 -8.37 5.51
C CYS A 27 -1.49 -7.55 4.33
N TRP A 28 -1.67 -8.14 3.15
CA TRP A 28 -2.28 -7.46 2.01
C TRP A 28 -3.80 -7.66 2.01
N ASN A 29 -4.52 -6.67 1.47
CA ASN A 29 -5.91 -6.87 1.09
C ASN A 29 -6.00 -7.74 -0.17
N GLN A 30 -7.15 -8.36 -0.38
CA GLN A 30 -7.42 -9.06 -1.64
C GLN A 30 -7.59 -8.05 -2.77
N TRP A 31 -6.87 -8.29 -3.86
CA TRP A 31 -7.05 -7.52 -5.09
C TRP A 31 -8.41 -7.83 -5.73
N LYS A 32 -9.09 -6.80 -6.21
CA LYS A 32 -10.37 -6.88 -6.90
C LYS A 32 -10.24 -6.31 -8.30
N GLU A 33 -11.10 -6.72 -9.19
CA GLU A 33 -11.20 -6.14 -10.52
C GLU A 33 -11.37 -4.62 -10.45
N GLY A 34 -10.67 -3.90 -11.32
CA GLY A 34 -10.61 -2.44 -11.28
C GLY A 34 -9.57 -1.85 -10.32
N ASP A 35 -8.99 -2.64 -9.41
CA ASP A 35 -7.91 -2.17 -8.54
C ASP A 35 -6.63 -1.93 -9.34
N VAL A 36 -6.13 -0.72 -9.31
CA VAL A 36 -4.89 -0.28 -9.97
C VAL A 36 -3.72 -0.07 -9.02
N SER A 37 -3.93 -0.34 -7.75
CA SER A 37 -2.91 -0.39 -6.69
C SER A 37 -3.14 -1.56 -5.75
N ILE A 38 -2.13 -1.87 -4.94
CA ILE A 38 -2.21 -2.87 -3.86
C ILE A 38 -2.33 -2.14 -2.54
N SER A 39 -3.19 -2.61 -1.65
CA SER A 39 -3.39 -2.05 -0.32
C SER A 39 -3.12 -3.06 0.80
N PHE A 40 -2.98 -2.56 2.01
CA PHE A 40 -2.63 -3.35 3.19
C PHE A 40 -3.80 -3.51 4.15
N ASN A 41 -3.87 -4.67 4.77
CA ASN A 41 -4.83 -4.95 5.82
C ASN A 41 -4.51 -4.12 7.09
N PRO A 42 -5.36 -3.16 7.50
CA PRO A 42 -5.08 -2.29 8.63
C PRO A 42 -5.06 -3.03 9.98
N GLN A 43 -5.58 -4.25 10.03
CA GLN A 43 -5.56 -5.08 11.24
C GLN A 43 -4.26 -5.89 11.38
N LYS A 44 -3.41 -5.90 10.35
CA LYS A 44 -2.10 -6.58 10.36
C LYS A 44 -0.99 -5.52 10.33
N PRO A 45 -0.27 -5.28 11.43
CA PRO A 45 0.87 -4.37 11.44
C PRO A 45 1.94 -4.74 10.42
N GLY A 46 2.55 -3.75 9.77
CA GLY A 46 3.53 -3.97 8.70
C GLY A 46 4.75 -4.82 9.11
N TYR A 47 5.10 -4.84 10.40
CA TYR A 47 6.19 -5.69 10.90
C TYR A 47 5.85 -7.19 10.95
N LEU A 48 4.60 -7.56 10.64
CA LEU A 48 4.18 -8.97 10.48
C LEU A 48 4.31 -9.46 9.03
N HIS A 49 4.73 -8.60 8.11
CA HIS A 49 4.99 -8.95 6.73
C HIS A 49 6.38 -9.55 6.61
N ASP A 50 6.48 -10.85 6.74
CA ASP A 50 7.73 -11.58 6.65
C ASP A 50 7.97 -12.06 5.21
N HIS A 51 9.24 -12.05 4.81
CA HIS A 51 9.75 -12.60 3.56
C HIS A 51 10.58 -13.86 3.85
N PHE A 52 10.57 -14.82 2.91
CA PHE A 52 11.15 -16.13 3.12
C PHE A 52 12.33 -16.36 2.17
N ILE A 53 13.53 -16.42 2.71
CA ILE A 53 14.74 -16.75 1.97
C ILE A 53 14.96 -18.26 2.00
N GLY A 54 15.46 -18.82 0.90
CA GLY A 54 15.66 -20.27 0.73
C GLY A 54 14.48 -21.01 0.11
N LEU A 55 13.36 -20.33 -0.09
CA LEU A 55 12.19 -20.79 -0.84
C LEU A 55 11.98 -19.92 -2.08
N ASN A 56 11.46 -20.50 -3.17
CA ASN A 56 10.83 -19.69 -4.23
C ASN A 56 9.33 -19.87 -4.12
N TYR A 57 8.56 -18.78 -4.33
CA TYR A 57 7.11 -18.82 -4.19
C TYR A 57 6.41 -17.66 -4.90
N GLU A 58 5.11 -17.78 -5.04
CA GLU A 58 4.24 -16.75 -5.57
C GLU A 58 3.16 -16.40 -4.54
N VAL A 59 2.77 -15.12 -4.52
CA VAL A 59 1.68 -14.64 -3.67
C VAL A 59 0.56 -14.13 -4.57
N ASN A 60 -0.49 -14.92 -4.71
CA ASN A 60 -1.64 -14.62 -5.56
C ASN A 60 -2.65 -13.75 -4.80
N LEU A 61 -2.65 -12.45 -5.04
CA LEU A 61 -3.52 -11.51 -4.33
C LEU A 61 -4.96 -11.50 -4.84
N SER A 62 -5.30 -12.16 -5.96
CA SER A 62 -6.70 -12.35 -6.35
C SER A 62 -7.44 -13.33 -5.44
N LYS A 63 -6.70 -14.12 -4.65
CA LYS A 63 -7.25 -15.11 -3.73
C LYS A 63 -7.48 -14.53 -2.33
N PRO A 64 -8.43 -15.10 -1.57
CA PRO A 64 -8.61 -14.72 -0.18
C PRO A 64 -7.39 -15.08 0.67
N ALA A 65 -7.24 -14.43 1.83
CA ALA A 65 -6.19 -14.77 2.79
C ALA A 65 -6.31 -16.24 3.23
N GLY A 66 -5.19 -16.95 3.27
CA GLY A 66 -5.13 -18.38 3.56
C GLY A 66 -5.06 -19.28 2.32
N GLU A 67 -5.17 -18.71 1.10
CA GLU A 67 -5.14 -19.46 -0.17
C GLU A 67 -4.21 -18.81 -1.22
N ARG A 68 -3.31 -17.91 -0.78
CA ARG A 68 -2.51 -17.03 -1.65
C ARG A 68 -1.19 -17.60 -2.08
N ILE A 69 -0.63 -18.51 -1.30
CA ILE A 69 0.73 -19.02 -1.51
C ILE A 69 0.71 -20.14 -2.54
N GLU A 70 1.41 -19.90 -3.65
CA GLU A 70 1.45 -20.81 -4.81
C GLU A 70 2.89 -21.13 -5.23
N ASN A 71 3.05 -22.24 -5.93
CA ASN A 71 4.30 -22.64 -6.59
C ASN A 71 5.52 -22.64 -5.66
N VAL A 72 5.32 -23.05 -4.41
CA VAL A 72 6.40 -23.07 -3.42
C VAL A 72 7.40 -24.17 -3.77
N THR A 73 8.67 -23.79 -3.88
CA THR A 73 9.77 -24.75 -4.06
C THR A 73 10.86 -24.55 -3.03
N PHE A 74 11.45 -25.66 -2.62
CA PHE A 74 12.64 -25.73 -1.76
C PHE A 74 13.74 -26.51 -2.47
N GLN A 75 14.92 -25.92 -2.62
CA GLN A 75 16.04 -26.53 -3.35
C GLN A 75 15.65 -27.05 -4.75
N GLY A 76 14.81 -26.28 -5.46
CA GLY A 76 14.36 -26.60 -6.82
C GLY A 76 13.29 -27.70 -6.93
N LYS A 77 12.76 -28.20 -5.80
CA LYS A 77 11.68 -29.21 -5.77
C LYS A 77 10.41 -28.61 -5.16
N PRO A 78 9.22 -29.01 -5.61
CA PRO A 78 7.97 -28.59 -4.97
C PRO A 78 7.97 -28.90 -3.48
N LEU A 79 7.54 -27.95 -2.66
CA LEU A 79 7.42 -28.15 -1.20
C LEU A 79 6.19 -28.99 -0.91
N THR A 80 6.40 -30.22 -0.42
CA THR A 80 5.31 -31.11 0.03
C THR A 80 5.07 -30.94 1.53
N ASP A 81 3.86 -31.24 2.00
CA ASP A 81 3.44 -30.99 3.38
C ASP A 81 4.25 -31.81 4.41
N ASP A 82 4.73 -32.97 4.00
CA ASP A 82 5.52 -33.92 4.82
C ASP A 82 7.03 -33.63 4.84
N MET A 83 7.52 -32.71 4.02
CA MET A 83 8.92 -32.29 4.08
C MET A 83 9.24 -31.67 5.43
N THR A 84 10.44 -31.95 5.93
CA THR A 84 10.96 -31.32 7.14
C THR A 84 12.00 -30.26 6.75
N LEU A 85 11.79 -29.02 7.22
CA LEU A 85 12.71 -27.91 7.02
C LEU A 85 13.30 -27.44 8.35
N THR A 86 14.42 -26.76 8.28
CA THR A 86 14.94 -25.99 9.41
C THR A 86 14.63 -24.52 9.15
N LEU A 87 13.70 -23.96 9.91
CA LEU A 87 13.37 -22.55 9.90
C LEU A 87 14.31 -21.79 10.82
N CYS A 88 14.98 -20.76 10.30
CA CYS A 88 15.71 -19.78 11.10
C CYS A 88 14.85 -18.53 11.26
N VAL A 89 14.57 -18.13 12.48
CA VAL A 89 13.65 -17.04 12.82
C VAL A 89 14.09 -16.37 14.11
N ASN A 90 13.73 -15.09 14.32
CA ASN A 90 14.04 -14.46 15.60
C ASN A 90 13.09 -14.96 16.71
N ASP A 91 13.52 -14.81 17.97
CA ASP A 91 12.80 -15.23 19.18
C ASP A 91 11.39 -14.62 19.29
N TYR A 92 11.22 -13.35 18.89
CA TYR A 92 9.93 -12.68 18.89
C TYR A 92 8.95 -13.35 17.90
N ARG A 93 9.41 -13.59 16.67
CA ARG A 93 8.60 -14.25 15.65
C ARG A 93 8.30 -15.71 16.02
N TYR A 94 9.31 -16.45 16.50
CA TYR A 94 9.11 -17.81 17.01
C TYR A 94 7.99 -17.88 18.05
N THR A 95 8.06 -17.00 19.06
CA THR A 95 7.05 -16.95 20.13
C THR A 95 5.65 -16.64 19.57
N GLY A 96 5.55 -15.70 18.63
CA GLY A 96 4.28 -15.36 17.98
C GLY A 96 3.68 -16.55 17.22
N LEU A 97 4.49 -17.24 16.40
CA LEU A 97 4.05 -18.40 15.62
C LEU A 97 3.62 -19.58 16.50
N LYS A 98 4.32 -19.82 17.62
CA LYS A 98 3.93 -20.83 18.63
C LYS A 98 2.62 -20.49 19.30
N ASN A 99 2.42 -19.24 19.72
CA ASN A 99 1.21 -18.78 20.39
C ASN A 99 -0.04 -18.86 19.49
N GLU A 100 0.15 -18.62 18.20
CA GLU A 100 -0.92 -18.74 17.19
C GLU A 100 -1.11 -20.19 16.69
N GLY A 101 -0.28 -21.15 17.16
CA GLY A 101 -0.37 -22.55 16.74
C GLY A 101 0.05 -22.82 15.30
N ILE A 102 0.79 -21.91 14.69
CA ILE A 102 1.23 -22.03 13.29
C ILE A 102 2.37 -23.04 13.16
N ILE A 103 3.27 -23.08 14.15
CA ILE A 103 4.36 -24.07 14.22
C ILE A 103 4.30 -24.85 15.53
N SER A 104 4.64 -26.13 15.48
CA SER A 104 4.65 -27.03 16.64
C SER A 104 6.07 -27.28 17.17
N GLY A 105 7.09 -27.18 16.30
CA GLY A 105 8.46 -27.53 16.63
C GLY A 105 9.05 -26.74 17.80
N GLU A 106 9.93 -27.38 18.58
CA GLU A 106 10.67 -26.75 19.66
C GLU A 106 11.98 -26.13 19.13
N LYS A 107 12.45 -25.10 19.82
CA LYS A 107 13.74 -24.48 19.53
C LYS A 107 14.87 -25.50 19.65
N GLU A 108 15.65 -25.66 18.57
CA GLU A 108 16.84 -26.57 18.56
C GLU A 108 18.13 -25.81 18.84
N TRP A 109 18.21 -24.54 18.44
CA TRP A 109 19.43 -23.74 18.59
C TRP A 109 19.08 -22.28 18.80
N GLU A 110 19.98 -21.56 19.46
CA GLU A 110 19.88 -20.13 19.73
C GLU A 110 21.22 -19.45 19.47
N SER A 111 21.21 -18.27 18.85
CA SER A 111 22.43 -17.52 18.64
C SER A 111 22.96 -16.91 19.94
N SER A 112 24.28 -16.86 20.08
CA SER A 112 24.98 -16.24 21.22
C SER A 112 24.99 -14.70 21.12
N ALA A 113 24.87 -14.15 19.91
CA ALA A 113 24.82 -12.72 19.64
C ALA A 113 23.41 -12.29 19.24
N SER A 114 23.07 -11.03 19.51
CA SER A 114 21.80 -10.47 19.02
C SER A 114 21.84 -10.28 17.49
N VAL A 115 20.67 -10.30 16.86
CA VAL A 115 20.54 -10.02 15.42
C VAL A 115 21.15 -8.65 15.08
N ARG A 116 20.97 -7.66 15.97
CA ARG A 116 21.57 -6.33 15.80
C ARG A 116 23.10 -6.40 15.74
N ASP A 117 23.73 -7.13 16.66
CA ASP A 117 25.18 -7.24 16.73
C ASP A 117 25.74 -8.02 15.52
N MET A 118 25.01 -9.05 15.07
CA MET A 118 25.33 -9.77 13.84
C MET A 118 25.25 -8.88 12.60
N LEU A 119 24.23 -8.01 12.51
CA LEU A 119 24.10 -7.04 11.42
C LEU A 119 25.24 -6.02 11.42
N VAL A 120 25.62 -5.52 12.60
CA VAL A 120 26.76 -4.57 12.73
C VAL A 120 28.06 -5.25 12.29
N ALA A 121 28.31 -6.47 12.71
CA ALA A 121 29.51 -7.23 12.31
C ALA A 121 29.51 -7.47 10.79
N TYR A 122 28.40 -7.91 10.23
CA TYR A 122 28.26 -8.15 8.79
C TYR A 122 28.54 -6.87 7.97
N LEU A 123 27.95 -5.75 8.36
CA LEU A 123 28.15 -4.47 7.68
C LEU A 123 29.60 -3.98 7.77
N ALA A 124 30.28 -4.23 8.89
CA ALA A 124 31.70 -3.88 9.05
C ALA A 124 32.63 -4.66 8.09
N GLU A 125 32.24 -5.88 7.72
CA GLU A 125 32.97 -6.74 6.79
C GLU A 125 32.59 -6.49 5.32
N HIS A 126 31.40 -5.90 5.05
CA HIS A 126 30.81 -5.72 3.72
C HIS A 126 30.51 -4.25 3.42
N ASP A 127 31.46 -3.36 3.66
CA ASP A 127 31.32 -1.92 3.37
C ASP A 127 32.14 -1.53 2.11
N PRO A 128 31.50 -0.98 1.04
CA PRO A 128 30.07 -0.67 0.92
C PRO A 128 29.19 -1.94 0.71
N LEU A 129 28.01 -1.94 1.34
CA LEU A 129 27.03 -3.00 1.09
C LEU A 129 26.42 -2.85 -0.31
N GLU A 130 26.58 -3.85 -1.14
CA GLU A 130 25.94 -3.93 -2.45
C GLU A 130 24.53 -4.54 -2.28
N PRO A 131 23.46 -3.74 -2.54
CA PRO A 131 22.11 -4.27 -2.45
C PRO A 131 21.84 -5.28 -3.57
N ALA A 132 21.37 -6.45 -3.20
CA ALA A 132 20.97 -7.50 -4.13
C ALA A 132 19.50 -7.87 -3.93
N VAL A 133 18.83 -8.23 -5.02
CA VAL A 133 17.45 -8.72 -5.01
C VAL A 133 17.45 -10.19 -5.42
N ASP A 134 16.95 -11.06 -4.57
CA ASP A 134 16.98 -12.51 -4.77
C ASP A 134 16.02 -12.98 -5.88
N HIS A 135 14.97 -12.19 -6.16
CA HIS A 135 13.89 -12.55 -7.10
C HIS A 135 13.24 -13.92 -6.79
N ASN A 136 13.30 -14.34 -5.55
CA ASN A 136 12.80 -15.64 -5.11
C ASN A 136 11.29 -15.65 -4.85
N TRP A 137 10.63 -14.50 -4.92
CA TRP A 137 9.18 -14.40 -4.82
C TRP A 137 8.62 -13.27 -5.69
N LYS A 138 7.34 -13.36 -5.99
CA LYS A 138 6.60 -12.32 -6.72
C LYS A 138 5.11 -12.31 -6.34
N ILE A 139 4.48 -11.17 -6.55
CA ILE A 139 3.02 -11.04 -6.49
C ILE A 139 2.45 -11.46 -7.84
N THR A 140 1.36 -12.24 -7.81
CA THR A 140 0.59 -12.69 -8.96
C THR A 140 -0.91 -12.43 -8.77
N GLY A 141 -1.72 -12.71 -9.78
CA GLY A 141 -3.18 -12.59 -9.72
C GLY A 141 -3.67 -11.15 -9.66
N VAL A 142 -2.84 -10.17 -10.08
CA VAL A 142 -3.21 -8.75 -10.12
C VAL A 142 -2.95 -8.17 -11.51
N ASP A 143 -3.90 -7.40 -11.99
CA ASP A 143 -3.73 -6.53 -13.16
C ASP A 143 -3.79 -5.07 -12.69
N LEU A 144 -2.64 -4.45 -12.53
CA LEU A 144 -2.54 -3.06 -12.10
C LEU A 144 -2.74 -2.05 -13.24
N GLN A 145 -3.09 -2.52 -14.43
CA GLN A 145 -3.42 -1.71 -15.62
C GLN A 145 -2.39 -0.59 -15.87
N LYS A 146 -1.11 -0.94 -15.89
CA LYS A 146 0.01 0.02 -15.90
C LYS A 146 -0.01 0.99 -17.09
N ASP A 147 -0.58 0.57 -18.22
CA ASP A 147 -0.68 1.36 -19.44
C ASP A 147 -2.02 2.13 -19.54
N ASN A 148 -2.88 2.03 -18.53
CA ASN A 148 -4.15 2.74 -18.50
C ASN A 148 -3.90 4.22 -18.10
N PRO A 149 -4.31 5.22 -18.90
CA PRO A 149 -4.13 6.63 -18.61
C PRO A 149 -4.88 7.06 -17.34
N ASP A 150 -6.01 6.44 -17.03
CA ASP A 150 -6.80 6.76 -15.83
C ASP A 150 -6.04 6.36 -14.56
N ARG A 151 -5.31 5.24 -14.59
CA ARG A 151 -4.40 4.88 -13.51
C ARG A 151 -3.32 5.94 -13.29
N ALA A 152 -2.70 6.42 -14.37
CA ALA A 152 -1.68 7.47 -14.28
C ALA A 152 -2.24 8.75 -13.67
N THR A 153 -3.46 9.13 -14.07
CA THR A 153 -4.19 10.27 -13.51
C THR A 153 -4.44 10.11 -12.01
N LEU A 154 -4.95 8.95 -11.56
CA LEU A 154 -5.18 8.70 -10.13
C LEU A 154 -3.88 8.78 -9.31
N ILE A 155 -2.79 8.19 -9.82
CA ILE A 155 -1.48 8.25 -9.16
C ILE A 155 -0.97 9.68 -9.05
N GLU A 156 -1.11 10.48 -10.10
CA GLU A 156 -0.72 11.89 -10.08
C GLU A 156 -1.53 12.68 -9.05
N LEU A 157 -2.85 12.48 -8.99
CA LEU A 157 -3.70 13.12 -8.00
C LEU A 157 -3.29 12.79 -6.56
N VAL A 158 -2.92 11.53 -6.29
CA VAL A 158 -2.40 11.12 -4.98
C VAL A 158 -1.05 11.78 -4.70
N ASN A 159 -0.11 11.73 -5.64
CA ASN A 159 1.23 12.28 -5.46
C ASN A 159 1.22 13.81 -5.26
N THR A 160 0.24 14.49 -5.81
CA THR A 160 0.05 15.95 -5.66
C THR A 160 -0.78 16.31 -4.43
N GLY A 161 -1.23 15.33 -3.63
CA GLY A 161 -2.07 15.55 -2.45
C GLY A 161 -3.52 15.95 -2.75
N ARG A 162 -3.95 15.83 -4.01
CA ARG A 162 -5.32 16.16 -4.44
C ARG A 162 -6.31 15.04 -4.19
N LEU A 163 -5.82 13.81 -4.06
CA LEU A 163 -6.59 12.63 -3.72
C LEU A 163 -5.95 11.94 -2.52
N GLU A 164 -6.72 11.70 -1.47
CA GLU A 164 -6.26 10.88 -0.36
C GLU A 164 -6.25 9.40 -0.74
N SER A 165 -5.16 8.72 -0.43
CA SER A 165 -5.02 7.29 -0.65
C SER A 165 -4.53 6.62 0.64
N PRO A 166 -5.44 6.20 1.53
CA PRO A 166 -5.06 5.48 2.72
C PRO A 166 -4.43 4.13 2.34
N TYR A 167 -3.36 3.73 3.02
CA TYR A 167 -2.67 2.46 2.75
C TYR A 167 -3.57 1.22 2.86
N SER A 168 -4.71 1.35 3.51
CA SER A 168 -5.69 0.27 3.73
C SER A 168 -6.72 0.12 2.61
N GLN A 169 -6.66 0.95 1.58
CA GLN A 169 -7.61 0.93 0.48
C GLN A 169 -6.89 1.01 -0.86
N SER A 170 -7.24 0.10 -1.79
CA SER A 170 -6.74 0.16 -3.16
C SER A 170 -7.36 1.33 -3.92
N LEU A 171 -6.58 1.94 -4.81
CA LEU A 171 -7.14 2.79 -5.85
C LEU A 171 -7.87 1.90 -6.84
N ASN A 172 -9.16 2.16 -7.05
CA ASN A 172 -10.02 1.38 -7.93
C ASN A 172 -10.70 2.30 -8.94
N LEU A 173 -10.63 1.96 -10.23
CA LEU A 173 -11.14 2.82 -11.31
C LEU A 173 -12.64 3.09 -11.18
N ASP A 174 -13.42 2.10 -10.78
CA ASP A 174 -14.88 2.26 -10.63
C ASP A 174 -15.21 3.18 -9.46
N THR A 175 -14.49 3.02 -8.34
CA THR A 175 -14.68 3.87 -7.14
C THR A 175 -14.37 5.33 -7.41
N TYR A 176 -13.37 5.61 -8.25
CA TYR A 176 -12.90 6.95 -8.56
C TYR A 176 -13.35 7.45 -9.94
N SER A 177 -14.38 6.83 -10.54
CA SER A 177 -14.87 7.20 -11.88
C SER A 177 -15.31 8.66 -11.99
N GLU A 178 -15.92 9.22 -10.95
CA GLU A 178 -16.28 10.64 -10.90
C GLU A 178 -15.06 11.56 -10.88
N VAL A 179 -14.03 11.16 -10.13
CA VAL A 179 -12.74 11.89 -10.06
C VAL A 179 -12.05 11.88 -11.41
N LEU A 180 -12.05 10.74 -12.10
CA LEU A 180 -11.48 10.60 -13.44
C LEU A 180 -12.21 11.43 -14.51
N GLY A 181 -13.49 11.72 -14.30
CA GLY A 181 -14.25 12.63 -15.15
C GLY A 181 -13.90 14.11 -14.96
N MET A 182 -13.10 14.46 -13.96
CA MET A 182 -12.66 15.83 -13.73
C MET A 182 -11.43 16.16 -14.59
N VAL A 183 -11.45 17.36 -15.20
CA VAL A 183 -10.32 17.90 -15.96
C VAL A 183 -9.72 19.11 -15.25
N ASP A 184 -8.40 19.11 -15.14
CA ASP A 184 -7.63 20.04 -14.30
C ASP A 184 -7.13 21.28 -15.04
N ASN A 185 -7.53 21.43 -16.30
CA ASN A 185 -6.88 22.37 -17.21
C ASN A 185 -7.88 23.35 -17.86
N VAL A 186 -9.09 23.44 -17.33
CA VAL A 186 -10.04 24.45 -17.81
C VAL A 186 -9.60 25.82 -17.33
N LYS A 187 -9.27 26.68 -18.27
CA LYS A 187 -8.88 28.04 -17.98
C LYS A 187 -10.10 28.84 -17.54
N VAL A 188 -10.11 29.33 -16.32
CA VAL A 188 -11.12 30.21 -15.78
C VAL A 188 -10.51 31.58 -15.51
N SER A 189 -11.27 32.63 -15.76
CA SER A 189 -10.80 34.00 -15.52
C SER A 189 -11.93 34.88 -15.04
N ASP A 190 -11.58 35.83 -14.19
CA ASP A 190 -12.37 36.99 -13.87
C ASP A 190 -11.70 38.28 -14.40
N LEU A 191 -12.13 39.44 -13.94
CA LEU A 191 -11.64 40.72 -14.47
C LEU A 191 -10.16 40.99 -14.23
N ASP A 192 -9.58 40.42 -13.18
CA ASP A 192 -8.19 40.70 -12.77
C ASP A 192 -7.36 39.46 -12.46
N LYS A 193 -7.92 38.25 -12.56
CA LYS A 193 -7.19 37.00 -12.32
C LYS A 193 -7.60 35.92 -13.29
N THR A 194 -6.62 35.17 -13.76
CA THR A 194 -6.79 33.95 -14.55
C THR A 194 -6.10 32.79 -13.86
N GLY A 195 -6.74 31.65 -13.81
CA GLY A 195 -6.19 30.43 -13.28
C GLY A 195 -6.77 29.19 -13.96
N THR A 196 -6.48 28.04 -13.42
CA THR A 196 -7.08 26.78 -13.85
C THR A 196 -7.82 26.16 -12.67
N ALA A 197 -8.95 25.52 -12.95
CA ALA A 197 -9.73 24.80 -11.96
C ALA A 197 -10.13 23.44 -12.52
N ALA A 198 -10.18 22.43 -11.65
CA ALA A 198 -10.70 21.12 -12.00
C ALA A 198 -12.19 21.23 -12.36
N SER A 199 -12.59 20.60 -13.44
CA SER A 199 -13.99 20.56 -13.88
C SER A 199 -14.41 19.13 -14.16
N PHE A 200 -15.70 18.90 -14.02
CA PHE A 200 -16.41 17.69 -14.44
C PHE A 200 -17.23 18.03 -15.66
N VAL A 201 -17.20 17.20 -16.69
CA VAL A 201 -18.06 17.38 -17.87
C VAL A 201 -19.40 16.69 -17.61
N GLY A 202 -20.47 17.48 -17.52
CA GLY A 202 -21.81 16.95 -17.33
C GLY A 202 -22.36 16.22 -18.55
N ALA A 203 -23.48 15.54 -18.39
CA ALA A 203 -24.15 14.82 -19.47
C ALA A 203 -24.61 15.74 -20.62
N ASP A 204 -24.72 17.04 -20.37
CA ASP A 204 -25.03 18.12 -21.34
C ASP A 204 -23.78 18.63 -22.08
N GLY A 205 -22.60 18.10 -21.78
CA GLY A 205 -21.32 18.54 -22.34
C GLY A 205 -20.76 19.83 -21.73
N ALA A 206 -21.42 20.39 -20.70
CA ALA A 206 -20.96 21.62 -20.04
C ALA A 206 -19.93 21.29 -18.93
N PRO A 207 -18.94 22.18 -18.69
CA PRO A 207 -18.03 22.05 -17.57
C PRO A 207 -18.70 22.49 -16.25
N TYR A 208 -18.66 21.62 -15.26
CA TYR A 208 -19.11 21.89 -13.90
C TYR A 208 -17.89 21.94 -12.97
N PHE A 209 -17.90 22.89 -12.04
CA PHE A 209 -16.79 23.13 -11.12
C PHE A 209 -17.25 22.95 -9.68
N ARG A 210 -16.37 22.46 -8.83
CA ARG A 210 -16.60 22.57 -7.40
C ARG A 210 -16.40 24.03 -6.97
N MET A 211 -17.34 24.55 -6.21
CA MET A 211 -17.29 25.94 -5.73
C MET A 211 -16.00 26.28 -4.98
N ARG A 212 -15.45 25.32 -4.23
CA ARG A 212 -14.19 25.49 -3.49
C ARG A 212 -12.98 25.64 -4.40
N ASP A 213 -12.92 24.92 -5.51
CA ASP A 213 -11.84 25.03 -6.49
C ASP A 213 -11.84 26.42 -7.16
N LEU A 214 -13.04 26.93 -7.47
CA LEU A 214 -13.17 28.30 -7.95
C LEU A 214 -12.79 29.34 -6.89
N ALA A 215 -13.23 29.15 -5.63
CA ALA A 215 -12.87 30.04 -4.54
C ALA A 215 -11.36 30.09 -4.31
N TYR A 216 -10.70 28.94 -4.34
CA TYR A 216 -9.24 28.85 -4.26
C TYR A 216 -8.55 29.54 -5.44
N THR A 217 -9.03 29.29 -6.66
CA THR A 217 -8.44 29.85 -7.88
C THR A 217 -8.57 31.38 -7.92
N PHE A 218 -9.70 31.93 -7.49
CA PHE A 218 -9.92 33.39 -7.47
C PHE A 218 -9.54 34.07 -6.16
N ASN A 219 -8.96 33.33 -5.22
CA ASN A 219 -8.49 33.91 -3.97
C ASN A 219 -7.45 35.02 -4.23
N GLY A 220 -7.64 36.20 -3.62
CA GLY A 220 -6.83 37.39 -3.83
C GLY A 220 -7.22 38.22 -5.06
N SER A 221 -8.27 37.85 -5.81
CA SER A 221 -8.87 38.69 -6.87
C SER A 221 -9.92 39.63 -6.30
N LYS A 222 -10.40 40.55 -7.13
CA LYS A 222 -11.53 41.43 -6.76
C LYS A 222 -12.83 40.68 -6.55
N ASN A 223 -12.98 39.54 -7.22
CA ASN A 223 -14.18 38.72 -7.16
C ASN A 223 -13.97 37.48 -6.25
N GLN A 224 -12.99 37.54 -5.34
CA GLN A 224 -12.79 36.47 -4.37
C GLN A 224 -14.02 36.20 -3.52
N PHE A 225 -14.20 34.97 -3.12
CA PHE A 225 -15.27 34.55 -2.24
C PHE A 225 -14.83 33.36 -1.36
N ASN A 226 -15.44 33.24 -0.20
CA ASN A 226 -15.25 32.07 0.66
C ASN A 226 -16.43 31.12 0.54
N VAL A 227 -16.17 29.82 0.71
CA VAL A 227 -17.17 28.76 0.68
C VAL A 227 -17.09 27.98 1.97
N SER A 228 -18.18 27.93 2.71
CA SER A 228 -18.31 27.17 3.95
C SER A 228 -19.56 26.31 3.95
N TRP A 229 -19.65 25.43 4.93
CA TRP A 229 -20.84 24.62 5.17
C TRP A 229 -21.45 25.04 6.50
N ALA A 230 -22.65 25.60 6.45
CA ALA A 230 -23.37 26.06 7.64
C ALA A 230 -24.85 25.64 7.56
N ASP A 231 -25.39 25.14 8.67
CA ASP A 231 -26.79 24.72 8.79
C ASP A 231 -27.29 23.75 7.70
N GLY A 232 -26.40 22.81 7.31
CA GLY A 232 -26.70 21.81 6.28
C GLY A 232 -26.76 22.38 4.85
N LYS A 233 -26.18 23.57 4.61
CA LYS A 233 -26.16 24.24 3.31
C LYS A 233 -24.78 24.79 2.98
N VAL A 234 -24.53 24.93 1.68
CA VAL A 234 -23.37 25.67 1.18
C VAL A 234 -23.61 27.15 1.42
N ALA A 235 -22.73 27.82 2.11
CA ALA A 235 -22.71 29.26 2.31
C ALA A 235 -21.57 29.88 1.50
N ILE A 236 -21.88 30.94 0.74
CA ILE A 236 -20.92 31.69 -0.07
C ILE A 236 -20.83 33.10 0.49
N THR A 237 -19.63 33.53 0.87
CA THR A 237 -19.36 34.87 1.37
C THR A 237 -18.50 35.61 0.33
N THR A 238 -19.13 36.57 -0.38
CA THR A 238 -18.45 37.36 -1.40
C THR A 238 -17.48 38.38 -0.80
N SER A 239 -16.47 38.76 -1.60
CA SER A 239 -15.42 39.73 -1.20
C SER A 239 -14.60 39.31 0.03
N THR A 240 -14.63 38.04 0.36
CA THR A 240 -13.91 37.45 1.47
C THR A 240 -12.88 36.47 0.92
N ALA A 241 -11.64 36.53 1.43
CA ALA A 241 -10.61 35.58 1.05
C ALA A 241 -11.03 34.14 1.38
N TYR A 242 -10.73 33.23 0.48
CA TYR A 242 -10.91 31.80 0.75
C TYR A 242 -9.90 31.36 1.82
N ASP A 243 -10.37 30.79 2.89
CA ASP A 243 -9.58 30.38 4.06
C ASP A 243 -9.30 28.86 4.11
N GLY A 244 -9.82 28.11 3.15
CA GLY A 244 -9.57 26.69 3.02
C GLY A 244 -8.38 26.36 2.13
N GLU A 245 -7.93 25.13 2.24
CA GLU A 245 -6.96 24.54 1.32
C GLU A 245 -7.66 24.08 0.03
N LEU A 246 -6.86 23.77 -1.01
CA LEU A 246 -7.37 23.06 -2.17
C LEU A 246 -7.82 21.68 -1.71
N PHE A 247 -9.12 21.45 -1.72
CA PHE A 247 -9.66 20.18 -1.22
C PHE A 247 -9.21 19.02 -2.10
N PRO A 248 -8.80 17.90 -1.48
CA PRO A 248 -8.59 16.66 -2.23
C PRO A 248 -9.88 16.30 -2.99
N LEU A 249 -9.72 15.67 -4.13
CA LEU A 249 -10.83 15.09 -4.87
C LEU A 249 -11.47 13.97 -4.03
N PRO A 250 -12.77 13.75 -4.10
CA PRO A 250 -13.48 12.78 -3.27
C PRO A 250 -12.98 11.34 -3.45
#